data_80c32ce8863fa21a2d342e583b617bb3
#
_entry.id   80c32ce8863fa21a2d342e583b617bb3
#
_cell.length_a   1.000
_cell.length_b   1.000
_cell.length_c   1.000
_cell.angle_alpha   90.00
_cell.angle_beta   90.00
_cell.angle_gamma   90.00
#
_symmetry.space_group_name_H-M   'P 1'
#
loop_
_entity.id
_entity.type
_entity.pdbx_description
1 polymer ?
#
loop_
_entity_poly.entity_id
_entity_poly.type
_entity_poly.pdbx_seq_one_letter_code
_entity_poly.pdbx_strand_id
1 'polypeptide(L)'
;MKTLSLYIDRWYIAAAVCYDNIPRRIDLPNREDRIWLYFYEDINNDRVIYGKSYQKHYLDKELHYYGDIFSKVVKEDETFKRFGKDVSLKEIFKASDILEHLTRDFNENEKIDTYISFSVDVSYAAQKVFLDILEENNFVIKESVARISHLAVELSNKKGLLNNSNCILVITACNENLRYVVYKQSNNVFVRQGNEGLLRGYGTDLRGRALLEQIVWQINNSTKFLRKEEEEEEINRLSQNLERWLLQLDNTKFGRPVIYNDITFSRAPHNKQNATILKNVIEERTKTIVNDVVDNIVQYVKELDIVFSDISHIIFIGDSFKNSMFKEELLQRYPVTPNNIVAFGNKDIPEIVGIYSQMDLSQFDSLRKNIENLSYEQLEQIKIAEEDRKAREAALKKQEEIDLANAAMREDERKFNAAIVDAESYEKKGDYSSMIDLLNIALTLKPDDKEVKKMLDEANRKLSEIKVKNEQYNKTIRMAQDALNSQRWQDAYSKSEAALELRPDSSEAKRILTESQRKIKLTESLKEFLLRADTFIGQKLYKEALEELNKAKHA
;
A
#
# COMPACT_ATOMS: atom_id res chain seq x y z
N MET A 1 48.83 -19.69 19.49
CA MET A 1 48.19 -20.23 18.27
C MET A 1 47.25 -19.16 17.75
N LYS A 2 47.23 -18.95 16.43
CA LYS A 2 46.42 -17.92 15.79
C LYS A 2 45.15 -18.55 15.26
N THR A 3 44.00 -17.99 15.59
CA THR A 3 42.70 -18.50 15.14
C THR A 3 41.82 -17.38 14.65
N LEU A 4 40.84 -17.70 13.79
CA LEU A 4 39.84 -16.77 13.30
C LEU A 4 38.48 -17.12 13.89
N SER A 5 37.74 -16.11 14.35
CA SER A 5 36.37 -16.27 14.82
C SER A 5 35.44 -15.33 14.01
N LEU A 6 34.37 -15.90 13.47
CA LEU A 6 33.43 -15.20 12.60
C LEU A 6 32.02 -15.23 13.17
N TYR A 7 31.35 -14.12 13.09
CA TYR A 7 29.88 -14.02 13.20
C TYR A 7 29.33 -13.62 11.86
N ILE A 8 28.48 -14.45 11.29
CA ILE A 8 27.88 -14.27 9.99
C ILE A 8 26.43 -13.91 10.19
N ASP A 9 26.12 -12.70 9.82
CA ASP A 9 24.76 -12.19 9.79
C ASP A 9 24.28 -12.00 8.35
N ARG A 10 22.99 -11.80 8.17
CA ARG A 10 22.39 -11.54 6.88
C ARG A 10 23.04 -10.37 6.13
N TRP A 11 23.46 -9.35 6.87
CA TRP A 11 23.93 -8.08 6.32
C TRP A 11 25.43 -7.82 6.50
N TYR A 12 26.09 -8.57 7.36
CA TYR A 12 27.51 -8.35 7.63
C TYR A 12 28.21 -9.57 8.20
N ILE A 13 29.53 -9.52 8.12
CA ILE A 13 30.43 -10.44 8.81
C ILE A 13 31.21 -9.64 9.85
N ALA A 14 31.14 -10.05 11.12
CA ALA A 14 32.05 -9.57 12.16
C ALA A 14 33.14 -10.61 12.40
N ALA A 15 34.38 -10.16 12.44
CA ALA A 15 35.51 -11.05 12.52
C ALA A 15 36.52 -10.64 13.60
N ALA A 16 37.06 -11.61 14.29
CA ALA A 16 38.14 -11.43 15.25
C ALA A 16 39.28 -12.45 15.00
N VAL A 17 40.52 -11.98 14.99
CA VAL A 17 41.70 -12.81 15.04
C VAL A 17 42.13 -12.94 16.50
N CYS A 18 42.31 -14.16 16.98
CA CYS A 18 42.75 -14.42 18.33
C CYS A 18 44.21 -14.81 18.33
N TYR A 19 45.00 -14.04 19.07
CA TYR A 19 46.43 -14.31 19.33
C TYR A 19 46.56 -14.72 20.79
N ASP A 20 47.03 -15.94 21.05
CA ASP A 20 47.22 -16.44 22.41
C ASP A 20 46.02 -16.18 23.32
N ASN A 21 44.84 -16.47 22.83
CA ASN A 21 43.53 -16.27 23.47
C ASN A 21 43.12 -14.80 23.70
N ILE A 22 43.76 -13.85 23.03
CA ILE A 22 43.35 -12.43 23.06
C ILE A 22 42.68 -12.10 21.73
N PRO A 23 41.37 -11.88 21.72
CA PRO A 23 40.67 -11.50 20.51
C PRO A 23 41.01 -10.07 20.10
N ARG A 24 41.28 -9.87 18.83
CA ARG A 24 41.46 -8.55 18.19
C ARG A 24 40.57 -8.47 16.96
N ARG A 25 39.93 -7.34 16.82
CA ARG A 25 39.13 -7.05 15.61
C ARG A 25 40.08 -6.99 14.40
N ILE A 26 39.61 -7.51 13.25
CA ILE A 26 40.33 -7.37 11.98
C ILE A 26 40.27 -5.89 11.55
N ASP A 27 41.38 -5.37 11.07
CA ASP A 27 41.45 -4.03 10.49
C ASP A 27 40.83 -4.03 9.09
N LEU A 28 39.70 -3.39 8.95
CA LEU A 28 38.96 -3.28 7.69
C LEU A 28 39.22 -1.92 7.01
N PRO A 29 39.07 -1.86 5.68
CA PRO A 29 39.11 -0.60 4.94
C PRO A 29 38.12 0.42 5.53
N ASN A 30 38.43 1.72 5.42
CA ASN A 30 37.60 2.81 5.90
C ASN A 30 37.28 2.82 7.42
N ARG A 31 38.03 2.06 8.22
CA ARG A 31 37.84 1.88 9.67
C ARG A 31 36.45 1.32 10.02
N GLU A 32 35.85 0.56 9.14
CA GLU A 32 34.60 -0.12 9.41
C GLU A 32 34.78 -1.15 10.54
N ASP A 33 33.72 -1.37 11.32
CA ASP A 33 33.74 -2.31 12.46
C ASP A 33 33.37 -3.75 12.05
N ARG A 34 32.90 -3.92 10.80
CA ARG A 34 32.47 -5.19 10.22
C ARG A 34 32.49 -5.14 8.70
N ILE A 35 32.48 -6.30 8.06
CA ILE A 35 32.37 -6.46 6.60
C ILE A 35 30.88 -6.40 6.24
N TRP A 36 30.44 -5.29 5.65
CA TRP A 36 29.05 -5.14 5.20
C TRP A 36 28.83 -5.84 3.87
N LEU A 37 27.82 -6.70 3.79
CA LEU A 37 27.49 -7.52 2.63
C LEU A 37 26.58 -6.78 1.62
N TYR A 38 26.79 -5.50 1.46
CA TYR A 38 26.21 -4.71 0.39
C TYR A 38 27.19 -4.71 -0.79
N PHE A 39 26.94 -5.58 -1.75
CA PHE A 39 27.82 -5.76 -2.90
C PHE A 39 27.37 -4.87 -4.06
N TYR A 40 28.35 -4.36 -4.77
CA TYR A 40 28.17 -3.54 -5.95
C TYR A 40 29.17 -3.96 -7.03
N GLU A 41 28.72 -4.08 -8.28
CA GLU A 41 29.60 -4.38 -9.40
C GLU A 41 30.35 -3.16 -9.88
N ASP A 42 31.68 -3.22 -9.82
CA ASP A 42 32.56 -2.26 -10.47
C ASP A 42 32.84 -2.75 -11.89
N ILE A 43 32.00 -2.34 -12.83
CA ILE A 43 32.06 -2.75 -14.23
C ILE A 43 33.40 -2.40 -14.88
N ASN A 44 34.00 -1.27 -14.47
CA ASN A 44 35.25 -0.79 -15.09
C ASN A 44 36.45 -1.66 -14.71
N ASN A 45 36.44 -2.28 -13.56
CA ASN A 45 37.55 -3.07 -13.02
C ASN A 45 37.23 -4.57 -12.93
N ASP A 46 36.10 -5.02 -13.45
CA ASP A 46 35.62 -6.43 -13.41
C ASP A 46 35.70 -7.05 -12.00
N ARG A 47 35.34 -6.31 -10.98
CA ARG A 47 35.35 -6.77 -9.59
C ARG A 47 34.05 -6.43 -8.86
N VAL A 48 33.83 -7.12 -7.76
CA VAL A 48 32.75 -6.84 -6.82
C VAL A 48 33.31 -6.06 -5.64
N ILE A 49 32.80 -4.88 -5.39
CA ILE A 49 33.12 -4.07 -4.21
C ILE A 49 31.98 -4.18 -3.19
N TYR A 50 32.29 -3.97 -1.93
CA TYR A 50 31.33 -4.10 -0.84
C TYR A 50 31.50 -2.98 0.20
N GLY A 51 30.50 -2.80 1.07
CA GLY A 51 30.56 -1.85 2.17
C GLY A 51 29.24 -1.13 2.44
N LYS A 52 29.15 -0.52 3.62
CA LYS A 52 27.94 0.20 4.07
C LYS A 52 27.54 1.35 3.14
N SER A 53 28.50 1.99 2.50
CA SER A 53 28.26 3.10 1.55
C SER A 53 27.38 2.71 0.36
N TYR A 54 27.31 1.40 0.04
CA TYR A 54 26.49 0.88 -1.06
C TYR A 54 25.05 0.53 -0.64
N GLN A 55 24.71 0.58 0.62
CA GLN A 55 23.34 0.34 1.13
C GLN A 55 22.30 1.22 0.40
N LYS A 56 22.66 2.45 0.03
CA LYS A 56 21.77 3.37 -0.70
C LYS A 56 21.31 2.86 -2.06
N HIS A 57 22.01 1.89 -2.66
CA HIS A 57 21.73 1.30 -3.95
C HIS A 57 20.87 0.04 -3.86
N TYR A 58 20.44 -0.36 -2.67
CA TYR A 58 19.67 -1.59 -2.41
C TYR A 58 18.42 -1.77 -3.30
N LEU A 59 17.86 -0.67 -3.81
CA LEU A 59 16.64 -0.70 -4.65
C LEU A 59 16.90 -0.34 -6.10
N ASP A 60 18.12 0.01 -6.43
CA ASP A 60 18.45 0.38 -7.79
C ASP A 60 18.69 -0.89 -8.62
N LYS A 61 17.61 -1.40 -9.22
CA LYS A 61 17.65 -2.61 -10.05
C LYS A 61 18.45 -2.44 -11.34
N GLU A 62 18.72 -1.21 -11.74
CA GLU A 62 19.53 -0.89 -12.91
C GLU A 62 21.02 -0.88 -12.58
N LEU A 63 21.37 -0.62 -11.33
CA LEU A 63 22.73 -0.79 -10.85
C LEU A 63 22.90 -2.24 -10.40
N HIS A 64 23.95 -2.87 -10.87
CA HIS A 64 24.36 -4.24 -10.55
C HIS A 64 24.68 -4.40 -9.06
N TYR A 65 23.63 -4.46 -8.24
CA TYR A 65 23.70 -4.45 -6.80
C TYR A 65 23.15 -5.75 -6.19
N TYR A 66 23.93 -6.33 -5.30
CA TYR A 66 23.54 -7.52 -4.55
C TYR A 66 23.45 -7.18 -3.06
N GLY A 67 22.27 -6.85 -2.61
CA GLY A 67 21.97 -6.74 -1.17
C GLY A 67 21.22 -7.96 -0.67
N ASP A 68 21.39 -8.26 0.61
CA ASP A 68 20.68 -9.37 1.25
C ASP A 68 20.87 -10.72 0.56
N ILE A 69 22.10 -10.94 0.11
CA ILE A 69 22.45 -12.13 -0.67
C ILE A 69 22.26 -13.41 0.13
N PHE A 70 22.54 -13.40 1.45
CA PHE A 70 22.42 -14.57 2.30
C PHE A 70 20.98 -14.99 2.60
N SER A 71 20.00 -14.10 2.51
CA SER A 71 18.59 -14.49 2.62
C SER A 71 18.01 -14.97 1.30
N LYS A 72 18.58 -14.52 0.18
CA LYS A 72 18.15 -14.90 -1.16
C LYS A 72 18.66 -16.25 -1.61
N VAL A 73 19.73 -16.77 -1.00
CA VAL A 73 20.24 -18.12 -1.27
C VAL A 73 19.34 -19.12 -0.57
N VAL A 74 18.33 -19.61 -1.27
CA VAL A 74 17.38 -20.63 -0.78
C VAL A 74 17.88 -22.03 -1.11
N LYS A 75 18.63 -22.17 -2.22
CA LYS A 75 19.24 -23.41 -2.69
C LYS A 75 20.74 -23.22 -2.86
N GLU A 76 21.50 -24.30 -2.75
CA GLU A 76 22.97 -24.27 -2.89
C GLU A 76 23.43 -23.82 -4.28
N ASP A 77 22.63 -24.07 -5.30
CA ASP A 77 22.87 -23.73 -6.71
C ASP A 77 22.22 -22.39 -7.12
N GLU A 78 21.76 -21.58 -6.16
CA GLU A 78 21.18 -20.27 -6.43
C GLU A 78 22.17 -19.38 -7.16
N THR A 79 21.67 -18.68 -8.21
CA THR A 79 22.49 -17.80 -9.02
C THR A 79 21.97 -16.37 -9.03
N PHE A 80 22.87 -15.43 -9.27
CA PHE A 80 22.63 -13.99 -9.36
C PHE A 80 23.10 -13.48 -10.70
N LYS A 81 22.49 -12.41 -11.17
CA LYS A 81 22.93 -11.79 -12.43
C LYS A 81 24.14 -10.90 -12.21
N ARG A 82 25.25 -11.21 -12.87
CA ARG A 82 26.46 -10.38 -12.94
C ARG A 82 26.83 -10.16 -14.40
N PHE A 83 26.91 -8.91 -14.87
CA PHE A 83 27.17 -8.57 -16.27
C PHE A 83 26.32 -9.36 -17.28
N GLY A 84 25.07 -9.63 -16.92
CA GLY A 84 24.15 -10.44 -17.72
C GLY A 84 24.37 -11.95 -17.67
N LYS A 85 25.38 -12.44 -16.94
CA LYS A 85 25.65 -13.85 -16.72
C LYS A 85 25.11 -14.28 -15.36
N ASP A 86 24.72 -15.55 -15.25
CA ASP A 86 24.36 -16.14 -13.96
C ASP A 86 25.65 -16.51 -13.20
N VAL A 87 25.79 -16.01 -11.99
CA VAL A 87 26.92 -16.28 -11.08
C VAL A 87 26.42 -16.79 -9.73
N SER A 88 27.17 -17.69 -9.14
CA SER A 88 26.91 -18.23 -7.80
C SER A 88 27.40 -17.28 -6.70
N LEU A 89 26.92 -17.48 -5.47
CA LEU A 89 27.43 -16.79 -4.28
C LEU A 89 28.96 -16.91 -4.17
N LYS A 90 29.50 -18.10 -4.48
CA LYS A 90 30.92 -18.39 -4.47
C LYS A 90 31.71 -17.50 -5.44
N GLU A 91 31.20 -17.29 -6.65
CA GLU A 91 31.85 -16.43 -7.64
C GLU A 91 31.80 -14.95 -7.21
N ILE A 92 30.72 -14.51 -6.55
CA ILE A 92 30.64 -13.16 -5.98
C ILE A 92 31.69 -12.96 -4.89
N PHE A 93 31.84 -13.91 -3.96
CA PHE A 93 32.87 -13.84 -2.92
C PHE A 93 34.28 -13.85 -3.51
N LYS A 94 34.56 -14.70 -4.50
CA LYS A 94 35.86 -14.74 -5.21
C LYS A 94 36.18 -13.44 -5.95
N ALA A 95 35.17 -12.76 -6.47
CA ALA A 95 35.34 -11.49 -7.15
C ALA A 95 35.45 -10.28 -6.20
N SER A 96 35.25 -10.51 -4.89
CA SER A 96 35.37 -9.50 -3.83
C SER A 96 36.67 -9.73 -3.01
N ASP A 97 37.15 -8.68 -2.36
CA ASP A 97 38.34 -8.74 -1.51
C ASP A 97 38.04 -9.26 -0.09
N ILE A 98 36.85 -9.84 0.16
CA ILE A 98 36.43 -10.26 1.51
C ILE A 98 37.35 -11.34 2.07
N LEU A 99 37.68 -12.36 1.26
CA LEU A 99 38.56 -13.45 1.70
C LEU A 99 39.97 -12.94 1.97
N GLU A 100 40.48 -12.02 1.16
CA GLU A 100 41.79 -11.38 1.39
C GLU A 100 41.79 -10.62 2.73
N HIS A 101 40.72 -9.89 3.05
CA HIS A 101 40.61 -9.21 4.34
C HIS A 101 40.55 -10.18 5.54
N LEU A 102 39.89 -11.35 5.38
CA LEU A 102 39.81 -12.36 6.43
C LEU A 102 41.14 -13.06 6.66
N THR A 103 41.98 -13.18 5.62
CA THR A 103 43.29 -13.87 5.69
C THR A 103 44.47 -12.94 5.94
N ARG A 104 44.29 -11.63 5.90
CA ARG A 104 45.33 -10.60 5.94
C ARG A 104 46.32 -10.76 7.10
N ASP A 105 45.84 -11.20 8.25
CA ASP A 105 46.64 -11.38 9.44
C ASP A 105 47.34 -12.75 9.50
N PHE A 106 47.17 -13.62 8.51
CA PHE A 106 47.73 -14.96 8.45
C PHE A 106 48.80 -15.05 7.35
N ASN A 107 49.68 -16.07 7.47
CA ASN A 107 50.69 -16.28 6.44
C ASN A 107 50.09 -16.94 5.20
N GLU A 108 50.69 -16.71 4.05
CA GLU A 108 50.31 -17.35 2.79
C GLU A 108 50.30 -18.88 2.94
N ASN A 109 49.21 -19.54 2.52
CA ASN A 109 49.01 -20.99 2.64
C ASN A 109 48.90 -21.55 4.08
N GLU A 110 48.82 -20.72 5.11
CA GLU A 110 48.55 -21.17 6.47
C GLU A 110 47.15 -21.78 6.57
N LYS A 111 47.03 -22.92 7.28
CA LYS A 111 45.71 -23.45 7.64
C LYS A 111 45.16 -22.66 8.82
N ILE A 112 44.00 -22.03 8.63
CA ILE A 112 43.42 -21.11 9.60
C ILE A 112 42.31 -21.82 10.38
N ASP A 113 42.58 -22.16 11.63
CA ASP A 113 41.54 -22.68 12.53
C ASP A 113 40.44 -21.65 12.71
N THR A 114 39.23 -21.99 12.27
CA THR A 114 38.12 -21.03 12.13
C THR A 114 36.88 -21.46 12.91
N TYR A 115 36.39 -20.58 13.75
CA TYR A 115 35.18 -20.72 14.56
C TYR A 115 34.08 -19.86 13.98
N ILE A 116 32.90 -20.44 13.74
CA ILE A 116 31.82 -19.72 13.06
C ILE A 116 30.55 -19.76 13.88
N SER A 117 29.96 -18.57 14.07
CA SER A 117 28.63 -18.39 14.61
C SER A 117 27.73 -17.78 13.53
N PHE A 118 26.69 -18.48 13.13
CA PHE A 118 25.71 -17.96 12.20
C PHE A 118 24.53 -17.32 12.93
N SER A 119 24.07 -16.18 12.44
CA SER A 119 22.74 -15.68 12.75
C SER A 119 21.69 -16.64 12.18
N VAL A 120 20.60 -16.83 12.89
CA VAL A 120 19.47 -17.63 12.41
C VAL A 120 18.76 -17.00 11.19
N ASP A 121 19.09 -15.77 10.84
CA ASP A 121 18.58 -15.09 9.64
C ASP A 121 19.33 -15.49 8.36
N VAL A 122 20.43 -16.22 8.50
CA VAL A 122 21.20 -16.76 7.36
C VAL A 122 20.60 -18.12 6.99
N SER A 123 20.17 -18.26 5.74
CA SER A 123 19.58 -19.52 5.26
C SER A 123 20.58 -20.68 5.36
N TYR A 124 20.07 -21.91 5.52
CA TYR A 124 20.93 -23.10 5.57
C TYR A 124 21.78 -23.27 4.31
N ALA A 125 21.20 -22.96 3.14
CA ALA A 125 21.92 -23.05 1.87
C ALA A 125 23.07 -22.05 1.81
N ALA A 126 22.83 -20.80 2.26
CA ALA A 126 23.90 -19.80 2.37
C ALA A 126 24.96 -20.20 3.39
N GLN A 127 24.59 -20.78 4.54
CA GLN A 127 25.55 -21.29 5.52
C GLN A 127 26.46 -22.37 4.89
N LYS A 128 25.86 -23.36 4.20
CA LYS A 128 26.61 -24.44 3.56
C LYS A 128 27.55 -23.92 2.48
N VAL A 129 27.02 -23.09 1.55
CA VAL A 129 27.85 -22.49 0.49
C VAL A 129 29.00 -21.67 1.08
N PHE A 130 28.74 -20.92 2.16
CA PHE A 130 29.77 -20.12 2.81
C PHE A 130 30.84 -20.98 3.46
N LEU A 131 30.48 -22.09 4.11
CA LEU A 131 31.45 -23.05 4.65
C LEU A 131 32.35 -23.64 3.54
N ASP A 132 31.73 -24.02 2.40
CA ASP A 132 32.48 -24.55 1.25
C ASP A 132 33.45 -23.50 0.70
N ILE A 133 33.04 -22.22 0.62
CA ILE A 133 33.91 -21.10 0.21
C ILE A 133 35.14 -21.01 1.16
N LEU A 134 34.92 -21.07 2.46
CA LEU A 134 35.99 -20.96 3.44
C LEU A 134 36.94 -22.16 3.34
N GLU A 135 36.45 -23.41 3.29
CA GLU A 135 37.26 -24.62 3.22
C GLU A 135 38.14 -24.67 1.96
N GLU A 136 37.62 -24.18 0.82
CA GLU A 136 38.42 -24.06 -0.41
C GLU A 136 39.54 -23.02 -0.32
N ASN A 137 39.51 -22.14 0.68
CA ASN A 137 40.49 -21.07 0.90
C ASN A 137 41.32 -21.26 2.19
N ASN A 138 41.65 -22.50 2.52
CA ASN A 138 42.52 -22.90 3.63
C ASN A 138 41.98 -22.68 5.05
N PHE A 139 40.66 -22.39 5.20
CA PHE A 139 40.05 -22.30 6.53
C PHE A 139 39.70 -23.72 7.03
N VAL A 140 40.08 -24.03 8.24
CA VAL A 140 39.76 -25.29 8.93
C VAL A 140 38.62 -25.03 9.89
N ILE A 141 37.41 -25.39 9.47
CA ILE A 141 36.19 -25.10 10.23
C ILE A 141 36.10 -25.97 11.47
N LYS A 142 35.91 -25.38 12.63
CA LYS A 142 35.63 -26.11 13.88
C LYS A 142 34.14 -26.49 13.91
N GLU A 143 33.88 -27.79 14.00
CA GLU A 143 32.57 -28.43 13.92
C GLU A 143 31.78 -28.27 15.22
N SER A 144 31.39 -27.01 15.52
CA SER A 144 30.57 -26.69 16.69
C SER A 144 29.66 -25.53 16.39
N VAL A 145 28.52 -25.44 17.09
CA VAL A 145 27.52 -24.38 16.95
C VAL A 145 27.40 -23.61 18.24
N ALA A 146 27.88 -22.38 18.24
CA ALA A 146 27.58 -21.42 19.30
C ALA A 146 26.83 -20.22 18.74
N ARG A 147 25.74 -19.85 19.40
CA ARG A 147 25.00 -18.62 19.08
C ARG A 147 25.67 -17.43 19.73
N ILE A 148 25.55 -16.24 19.10
CA ILE A 148 26.13 -15.01 19.64
C ILE A 148 25.61 -14.69 21.05
N SER A 149 24.39 -15.04 21.38
CA SER A 149 23.81 -14.90 22.73
C SER A 149 24.57 -15.74 23.75
N HIS A 150 24.94 -16.99 23.41
CA HIS A 150 25.73 -17.86 24.28
C HIS A 150 27.18 -17.34 24.45
N LEU A 151 27.82 -16.93 23.34
CA LEU A 151 29.15 -16.34 23.38
C LEU A 151 29.22 -15.09 24.26
N ALA A 152 28.17 -14.26 24.25
CA ALA A 152 28.08 -13.08 25.11
C ALA A 152 27.92 -13.42 26.58
N VAL A 153 27.19 -14.50 26.92
CA VAL A 153 27.10 -15.02 28.29
C VAL A 153 28.48 -15.47 28.75
N GLU A 154 29.18 -16.29 27.95
CA GLU A 154 30.53 -16.81 28.30
C GLU A 154 31.57 -15.68 28.42
N LEU A 155 31.53 -14.69 27.53
CA LEU A 155 32.42 -13.52 27.65
C LEU A 155 32.14 -12.74 28.93
N SER A 156 30.86 -12.54 29.27
CA SER A 156 30.45 -11.82 30.47
C SER A 156 30.86 -12.59 31.73
N ASN A 157 30.73 -13.93 31.73
CA ASN A 157 31.17 -14.80 32.80
C ASN A 157 32.70 -14.71 32.99
N LYS A 158 33.47 -14.81 31.91
CA LYS A 158 34.93 -14.68 31.92
C LYS A 158 35.40 -13.32 32.43
N LYS A 159 34.66 -12.25 32.13
CA LYS A 159 34.94 -10.91 32.63
C LYS A 159 34.53 -10.74 34.12
N GLY A 160 33.95 -11.75 34.77
CA GLY A 160 33.46 -11.67 36.13
C GLY A 160 32.21 -10.79 36.32
N LEU A 161 31.44 -10.57 35.24
CA LEU A 161 30.26 -9.70 35.24
C LEU A 161 28.99 -10.46 35.67
N LEU A 162 29.06 -11.81 35.79
CA LEU A 162 27.90 -12.66 36.07
C LEU A 162 28.00 -13.35 37.44
N ASN A 163 28.48 -12.65 38.45
CA ASN A 163 28.65 -13.22 39.78
C ASN A 163 27.25 -13.57 40.38
N ASN A 164 27.13 -14.81 40.89
CA ASN A 164 25.91 -15.34 41.52
C ASN A 164 24.66 -15.32 40.61
N SER A 165 24.84 -15.55 39.30
CA SER A 165 23.75 -15.57 38.37
C SER A 165 22.99 -16.90 38.35
N ASN A 166 21.66 -16.87 38.50
CA ASN A 166 20.80 -18.05 38.32
C ASN A 166 20.30 -18.14 36.87
N CYS A 167 19.58 -17.12 36.43
CA CYS A 167 19.08 -16.98 35.08
C CYS A 167 19.53 -15.66 34.47
N ILE A 168 19.87 -15.70 33.21
CA ILE A 168 20.34 -14.56 32.43
C ILE A 168 19.40 -14.39 31.24
N LEU A 169 18.77 -13.23 31.11
CA LEU A 169 18.04 -12.85 29.92
C LEU A 169 19.00 -12.17 28.94
N VAL A 170 19.16 -12.75 27.77
CA VAL A 170 19.97 -12.16 26.69
C VAL A 170 19.03 -11.60 25.63
N ILE A 171 19.20 -10.34 25.29
CA ILE A 171 18.43 -9.65 24.25
C ILE A 171 19.40 -9.17 23.18
N THR A 172 19.19 -9.65 21.95
CA THR A 172 20.03 -9.35 20.79
C THR A 172 19.26 -8.52 19.80
N ALA A 173 19.80 -7.36 19.44
CA ALA A 173 19.23 -6.45 18.46
C ALA A 173 20.36 -5.91 17.57
N CYS A 174 20.97 -6.80 16.80
CA CYS A 174 22.10 -6.48 15.95
C CYS A 174 21.70 -5.97 14.56
N ASN A 175 20.45 -6.23 14.15
CA ASN A 175 19.93 -5.93 12.81
C ASN A 175 18.42 -5.64 12.85
N GLU A 176 17.69 -6.12 11.81
CA GLU A 176 16.26 -5.94 11.65
C GLU A 176 15.43 -6.56 12.76
N ASN A 177 15.92 -7.68 13.33
CA ASN A 177 15.16 -8.50 14.26
C ASN A 177 15.66 -8.37 15.69
N LEU A 178 14.75 -8.27 16.63
CA LEU A 178 15.03 -8.39 18.04
C LEU A 178 14.79 -9.84 18.47
N ARG A 179 15.80 -10.42 19.15
CA ARG A 179 15.74 -11.78 19.67
C ARG A 179 16.01 -11.78 21.16
N TYR A 180 15.42 -12.73 21.86
CA TYR A 180 15.63 -12.87 23.30
C TYR A 180 15.62 -14.34 23.69
N VAL A 181 16.45 -14.67 24.66
CA VAL A 181 16.63 -16.03 25.15
C VAL A 181 17.08 -16.01 26.62
N VAL A 182 16.67 -17.02 27.37
CA VAL A 182 17.12 -17.18 28.76
C VAL A 182 18.16 -18.30 28.84
N TYR A 183 19.23 -18.04 29.59
CA TYR A 183 20.23 -19.03 29.99
C TYR A 183 20.14 -19.26 31.49
N LYS A 184 20.15 -20.51 31.91
CA LYS A 184 20.17 -20.90 33.31
C LYS A 184 21.51 -21.54 33.65
N GLN A 185 22.12 -21.12 34.75
CA GLN A 185 23.35 -21.72 35.22
C GLN A 185 23.06 -23.09 35.85
N SER A 186 23.77 -24.13 35.40
CA SER A 186 23.72 -25.48 35.93
C SER A 186 25.14 -26.06 35.92
N ASN A 187 25.64 -26.47 37.08
CA ASN A 187 27.01 -27.05 37.21
C ASN A 187 28.12 -26.17 36.57
N ASN A 188 28.07 -24.87 36.78
CA ASN A 188 28.96 -23.86 36.21
C ASN A 188 28.91 -23.71 34.66
N VAL A 189 27.91 -24.28 34.01
CA VAL A 189 27.65 -24.12 32.58
C VAL A 189 26.33 -23.39 32.40
N PHE A 190 26.26 -22.51 31.41
CA PHE A 190 25.03 -21.82 31.07
C PHE A 190 24.27 -22.57 29.98
N VAL A 191 23.09 -23.08 30.34
CA VAL A 191 22.24 -23.89 29.48
C VAL A 191 21.06 -23.04 28.99
N ARG A 192 20.84 -23.00 27.69
CA ARG A 192 19.72 -22.31 27.06
C ARG A 192 18.42 -22.95 27.51
N GLN A 193 17.45 -22.10 27.86
CA GLN A 193 16.09 -22.50 28.23
C GLN A 193 15.14 -22.24 27.04
N GLY A 194 14.55 -23.29 26.51
CA GLY A 194 13.60 -23.20 25.40
C GLY A 194 14.17 -22.68 24.07
N ASN A 195 13.28 -22.30 23.17
CA ASN A 195 13.62 -21.68 21.90
C ASN A 195 13.83 -20.18 22.05
N GLU A 196 14.55 -19.58 21.14
CA GLU A 196 14.76 -18.14 21.10
C GLU A 196 13.51 -17.42 20.66
N GLY A 197 13.06 -16.41 21.41
CA GLY A 197 11.97 -15.52 21.01
C GLY A 197 12.43 -14.57 19.90
N LEU A 198 11.51 -14.21 19.00
CA LEU A 198 11.77 -13.38 17.83
C LEU A 198 10.71 -12.31 17.65
N LEU A 199 11.12 -11.05 17.55
CA LEU A 199 10.30 -9.94 17.08
C LEU A 199 10.91 -9.37 15.79
N ARG A 200 10.20 -9.58 14.69
CA ARG A 200 10.67 -9.13 13.38
C ARG A 200 10.50 -7.62 13.24
N GLY A 201 11.50 -6.95 12.67
CA GLY A 201 11.47 -5.51 12.43
C GLY A 201 11.78 -4.64 13.66
N TYR A 202 12.06 -5.23 14.83
CA TYR A 202 12.32 -4.49 16.08
C TYR A 202 13.79 -4.53 16.52
N GLY A 203 14.68 -5.03 15.68
CA GLY A 203 16.12 -5.10 15.98
C GLY A 203 16.88 -3.80 15.76
N THR A 204 16.26 -2.80 15.16
CA THR A 204 16.80 -1.46 14.97
C THR A 204 16.43 -0.55 16.14
N ASP A 205 16.91 0.69 16.14
CA ASP A 205 16.46 1.70 17.10
C ASP A 205 14.94 1.83 17.10
N LEU A 206 14.29 1.53 18.24
CA LEU A 206 12.83 1.54 18.38
C LEU A 206 12.21 2.93 18.11
N ARG A 207 12.96 4.00 18.39
CA ARG A 207 12.56 5.36 18.03
C ARG A 207 12.60 5.58 16.53
N GLY A 208 13.62 5.02 15.90
CA GLY A 208 13.73 4.99 14.44
C GLY A 208 12.60 4.19 13.81
N ARG A 209 12.25 3.06 14.39
CA ARG A 209 11.09 2.26 13.98
C ARG A 209 9.80 3.08 14.06
N ALA A 210 9.57 3.77 15.18
CA ALA A 210 8.40 4.64 15.38
C ALA A 210 8.31 5.75 14.32
N LEU A 211 9.46 6.36 13.96
CA LEU A 211 9.53 7.37 12.91
C LEU A 211 9.17 6.82 11.53
N LEU A 212 9.76 5.69 11.15
CA LEU A 212 9.49 5.04 9.86
C LEU A 212 8.03 4.62 9.72
N GLU A 213 7.47 3.98 10.73
CA GLU A 213 6.05 3.60 10.75
C GLU A 213 5.14 4.82 10.62
N GLN A 214 5.45 5.91 11.30
CA GLN A 214 4.65 7.13 11.23
C GLN A 214 4.72 7.78 9.84
N ILE A 215 5.89 7.78 9.21
CA ILE A 215 6.07 8.29 7.84
C ILE A 215 5.26 7.44 6.85
N VAL A 216 5.42 6.11 6.90
CA VAL A 216 4.71 5.18 6.02
C VAL A 216 3.20 5.32 6.23
N TRP A 217 2.74 5.32 7.48
CA TRP A 217 1.32 5.50 7.80
C TRP A 217 0.75 6.81 7.24
N GLN A 218 1.45 7.93 7.45
CA GLN A 218 0.95 9.24 7.00
C GLN A 218 0.82 9.31 5.49
N ILE A 219 1.83 8.85 4.76
CA ILE A 219 1.81 8.86 3.29
C ILE A 219 0.79 7.85 2.78
N ASN A 220 0.78 6.62 3.30
CA ASN A 220 -0.13 5.58 2.82
C ASN A 220 -1.59 5.90 3.13
N ASN A 221 -1.87 6.55 4.27
CA ASN A 221 -3.23 6.97 4.60
C ASN A 221 -3.82 7.97 3.59
N SER A 222 -2.98 8.85 3.03
CA SER A 222 -3.40 9.84 2.03
C SER A 222 -3.39 9.30 0.61
N THR A 223 -2.49 8.39 0.26
CA THR A 223 -2.23 7.96 -1.13
C THR A 223 -2.79 6.59 -1.46
N LYS A 224 -2.89 5.70 -0.45
CA LYS A 224 -3.27 4.28 -0.61
C LYS A 224 -2.37 3.51 -1.59
N PHE A 225 -1.09 3.86 -1.67
CA PHE A 225 -0.12 3.22 -2.57
C PHE A 225 0.27 1.81 -2.13
N LEU A 226 0.28 1.54 -0.81
CA LEU A 226 0.70 0.26 -0.24
C LEU A 226 -0.48 -0.52 0.31
N ARG A 227 -0.43 -1.83 0.16
CA ARG A 227 -1.26 -2.76 0.94
C ARG A 227 -0.64 -2.92 2.33
N LYS A 228 -1.42 -3.37 3.28
CA LYS A 228 -0.96 -3.55 4.67
C LYS A 228 0.25 -4.49 4.78
N GLU A 229 0.27 -5.53 3.95
CA GLU A 229 1.35 -6.53 3.90
C GLU A 229 2.67 -5.96 3.35
N GLU A 230 2.61 -4.86 2.60
CA GLU A 230 3.76 -4.22 1.98
C GLU A 230 4.37 -3.11 2.83
N GLU A 231 3.66 -2.67 3.88
CA GLU A 231 4.13 -1.59 4.75
C GLU A 231 5.44 -1.97 5.46
N GLU A 232 5.59 -3.23 5.89
CA GLU A 232 6.81 -3.70 6.56
C GLU A 232 8.02 -3.70 5.60
N GLU A 233 7.83 -4.15 4.37
CA GLU A 233 8.89 -4.12 3.36
C GLU A 233 9.31 -2.68 3.04
N GLU A 234 8.34 -1.78 2.99
CA GLU A 234 8.60 -0.37 2.72
C GLU A 234 9.28 0.34 3.90
N ILE A 235 8.93 0.00 5.15
CA ILE A 235 9.63 0.47 6.35
C ILE A 235 11.10 0.05 6.30
N ASN A 236 11.37 -1.21 5.98
CA ASN A 236 12.73 -1.74 5.86
C ASN A 236 13.51 -1.02 4.74
N ARG A 237 12.87 -0.75 3.61
CA ARG A 237 13.47 0.03 2.53
C ARG A 237 13.85 1.43 2.95
N LEU A 238 12.94 2.13 3.63
CA LEU A 238 13.16 3.51 4.07
C LEU A 238 14.17 3.64 5.20
N SER A 239 14.51 2.54 5.89
CA SER A 239 15.48 2.52 6.98
C SER A 239 16.86 3.05 6.59
N GLN A 240 17.23 2.98 5.30
CA GLN A 240 18.46 3.58 4.77
C GLN A 240 18.56 5.11 5.02
N ASN A 241 17.43 5.80 5.21
CA ASN A 241 17.39 7.23 5.50
C ASN A 241 17.34 7.54 6.99
N LEU A 242 17.23 6.53 7.84
CA LEU A 242 16.86 6.67 9.24
C LEU A 242 17.80 7.55 10.03
N GLU A 243 19.11 7.36 9.89
CA GLU A 243 20.10 8.12 10.63
C GLU A 243 19.99 9.63 10.33
N ARG A 244 19.86 9.99 9.05
CA ARG A 244 19.67 11.38 8.61
C ARG A 244 18.36 11.95 9.13
N TRP A 245 17.28 11.17 9.11
CA TRP A 245 15.95 11.62 9.54
C TRP A 245 15.85 11.77 11.07
N LEU A 246 16.48 10.88 11.84
CA LEU A 246 16.59 11.04 13.29
C LEU A 246 17.39 12.27 13.67
N LEU A 247 18.51 12.50 13.01
CA LEU A 247 19.30 13.73 13.24
C LEU A 247 18.48 15.00 12.94
N GLN A 248 17.68 14.99 11.88
CA GLN A 248 16.77 16.09 11.54
C GLN A 248 15.69 16.29 12.62
N LEU A 249 15.12 15.19 13.14
CA LEU A 249 14.16 15.21 14.23
C LEU A 249 14.76 15.77 15.52
N ASP A 250 15.99 15.36 15.86
CA ASP A 250 16.69 15.77 17.07
C ASP A 250 17.04 17.25 17.06
N ASN A 251 17.46 17.76 15.92
CA ASN A 251 17.81 19.19 15.74
C ASN A 251 16.59 20.12 15.68
N THR A 252 15.38 19.57 15.61
CA THR A 252 14.16 20.37 15.55
C THR A 252 13.67 20.72 16.95
N LYS A 253 13.31 21.99 17.14
CA LYS A 253 12.76 22.48 18.42
C LYS A 253 11.44 21.79 18.74
N PHE A 254 11.24 21.50 20.03
CA PHE A 254 9.99 20.91 20.52
C PHE A 254 8.76 21.72 20.06
N GLY A 255 7.71 21.01 19.64
CA GLY A 255 6.47 21.63 19.15
C GLY A 255 6.52 22.13 17.70
N ARG A 256 7.67 22.06 17.01
CA ARG A 256 7.74 22.35 15.57
C ARG A 256 7.69 21.07 14.76
N PRO A 257 6.95 21.04 13.63
CA PRO A 257 6.95 19.89 12.75
C PRO A 257 8.26 19.78 11.97
N VAL A 258 8.69 18.55 11.72
CA VAL A 258 9.75 18.20 10.77
C VAL A 258 9.10 17.79 9.47
N ILE A 259 9.58 18.31 8.36
CA ILE A 259 9.10 17.94 7.02
C ILE A 259 10.16 17.07 6.37
N TYR A 260 9.79 15.84 6.07
CA TYR A 260 10.60 14.88 5.29
C TYR A 260 10.12 14.93 3.84
N ASN A 261 10.99 15.41 2.95
CA ASN A 261 10.65 15.66 1.55
C ASN A 261 11.10 14.53 0.64
N ASP A 262 10.49 14.48 -0.55
CA ASP A 262 10.91 13.62 -1.66
C ASP A 262 10.87 12.11 -1.33
N ILE A 263 9.97 11.68 -0.47
CA ILE A 263 9.79 10.28 -0.14
C ILE A 263 9.03 9.60 -1.27
N THR A 264 9.58 8.53 -1.80
CA THR A 264 8.93 7.72 -2.83
C THR A 264 8.68 6.32 -2.28
N PHE A 265 7.58 5.70 -2.67
CA PHE A 265 7.30 4.29 -2.37
C PHE A 265 7.68 3.39 -3.54
N SER A 266 8.03 2.15 -3.26
CA SER A 266 8.43 1.16 -4.27
C SER A 266 7.38 1.00 -5.39
N ARG A 267 6.10 1.06 -5.06
CA ARG A 267 5.00 1.00 -6.02
C ARG A 267 4.75 2.29 -6.81
N ALA A 268 5.25 3.40 -6.34
CA ALA A 268 5.09 4.71 -6.97
C ALA A 268 6.41 5.50 -7.00
N PRO A 269 7.46 4.98 -7.66
CA PRO A 269 8.82 5.51 -7.59
C PRO A 269 8.96 6.93 -8.15
N HIS A 270 8.03 7.34 -9.02
CA HIS A 270 8.03 8.69 -9.61
C HIS A 270 7.14 9.68 -8.85
N ASN A 271 6.41 9.20 -7.83
CA ASN A 271 5.47 10.02 -7.07
C ASN A 271 6.08 10.42 -5.73
N LYS A 272 6.74 11.56 -5.71
CA LYS A 272 7.37 12.11 -4.51
C LYS A 272 6.32 12.63 -3.53
N GLN A 273 6.45 12.23 -2.28
CA GLN A 273 5.56 12.61 -1.18
C GLN A 273 6.34 13.31 -0.08
N ASN A 274 5.64 14.05 0.77
CA ASN A 274 6.20 14.67 1.95
C ASN A 274 5.47 14.16 3.19
N ALA A 275 6.21 13.93 4.26
CA ALA A 275 5.66 13.61 5.58
C ALA A 275 5.96 14.73 6.57
N THR A 276 4.97 15.14 7.34
CA THR A 276 5.09 16.20 8.35
C THR A 276 4.90 15.60 9.73
N ILE A 277 5.96 15.50 10.51
CA ILE A 277 6.01 14.75 11.76
C ILE A 277 6.32 15.68 12.94
N LEU A 278 5.59 15.51 14.03
CA LEU A 278 5.87 16.16 15.31
C LEU A 278 6.70 15.22 16.20
N LYS A 279 7.70 15.77 16.88
CA LYS A 279 8.60 15.01 17.75
C LYS A 279 7.86 14.28 18.89
N ASN A 280 6.89 14.92 19.50
CA ASN A 280 6.08 14.31 20.57
C ASN A 280 5.28 13.08 20.09
N VAL A 281 4.79 13.09 18.84
CA VAL A 281 4.11 11.92 18.25
C VAL A 281 5.05 10.72 18.16
N ILE A 282 6.31 10.97 17.81
CA ILE A 282 7.31 9.90 17.76
C ILE A 282 7.66 9.40 19.17
N GLU A 283 7.77 10.28 20.15
CA GLU A 283 8.04 9.90 21.54
C GLU A 283 6.92 9.03 22.12
N GLU A 284 5.66 9.41 21.93
CA GLU A 284 4.48 8.62 22.36
C GLU A 284 4.43 7.25 21.65
N ARG A 285 4.65 7.24 20.33
CA ARG A 285 4.67 6.01 19.54
C ARG A 285 5.82 5.10 19.96
N THR A 286 7.01 5.68 20.23
CA THR A 286 8.16 4.93 20.74
C THR A 286 7.82 4.25 22.06
N LYS A 287 7.14 4.95 22.97
CA LYS A 287 6.72 4.38 24.25
C LYS A 287 5.77 3.18 24.04
N THR A 288 4.81 3.31 23.13
CA THR A 288 3.90 2.20 22.79
C THR A 288 4.68 0.99 22.26
N ILE A 289 5.58 1.19 21.31
CA ILE A 289 6.42 0.12 20.75
C ILE A 289 7.29 -0.52 21.84
N VAL A 290 7.89 0.28 22.71
CA VAL A 290 8.71 -0.24 23.82
C VAL A 290 7.90 -1.12 24.75
N ASN A 291 6.70 -0.69 25.12
CA ASN A 291 5.81 -1.49 25.96
C ASN A 291 5.46 -2.83 25.30
N ASP A 292 5.06 -2.80 24.02
CA ASP A 292 4.73 -4.00 23.27
C ASP A 292 5.91 -4.99 23.20
N VAL A 293 7.12 -4.49 22.96
CA VAL A 293 8.34 -5.31 22.94
C VAL A 293 8.61 -5.91 24.31
N VAL A 294 8.52 -5.12 25.39
CA VAL A 294 8.76 -5.60 26.75
C VAL A 294 7.71 -6.63 27.17
N ASP A 295 6.44 -6.40 26.84
CA ASP A 295 5.36 -7.34 27.14
C ASP A 295 5.54 -8.69 26.43
N ASN A 296 6.03 -8.70 25.19
CA ASN A 296 6.41 -9.94 24.48
C ASN A 296 7.55 -10.69 25.19
N ILE A 297 8.58 -9.96 25.65
CA ILE A 297 9.69 -10.57 26.40
C ILE A 297 9.18 -11.14 27.73
N VAL A 298 8.34 -10.43 28.44
CA VAL A 298 7.72 -10.88 29.70
C VAL A 298 6.88 -12.14 29.47
N GLN A 299 6.07 -12.15 28.42
CA GLN A 299 5.26 -13.31 28.07
C GLN A 299 6.12 -14.54 27.73
N TYR A 300 7.18 -14.36 26.96
CA TYR A 300 8.15 -15.45 26.67
C TYR A 300 8.77 -16.05 27.93
N VAL A 301 9.22 -15.21 28.89
CA VAL A 301 9.81 -15.72 30.15
C VAL A 301 8.77 -16.49 30.99
N LYS A 302 7.50 -16.06 30.98
CA LYS A 302 6.39 -16.79 31.62
C LYS A 302 6.16 -18.16 30.98
N GLU A 303 6.22 -18.24 29.65
CA GLU A 303 6.03 -19.51 28.91
C GLU A 303 7.14 -20.53 29.19
N LEU A 304 8.30 -20.08 29.68
CA LEU A 304 9.40 -20.94 30.15
C LEU A 304 9.23 -21.40 31.62
N ASP A 305 8.15 -21.07 32.29
CA ASP A 305 7.93 -21.29 33.72
C ASP A 305 9.05 -20.72 34.63
N ILE A 306 9.69 -19.63 34.17
CA ILE A 306 10.75 -18.96 34.93
C ILE A 306 10.12 -17.79 35.71
N VAL A 307 10.42 -17.76 37.01
CA VAL A 307 9.99 -16.65 37.88
C VAL A 307 10.84 -15.42 37.59
N PHE A 308 10.23 -14.26 37.46
CA PHE A 308 10.94 -13.02 37.10
C PHE A 308 12.04 -12.63 38.09
N SER A 309 11.88 -12.96 39.38
CA SER A 309 12.91 -12.76 40.40
C SER A 309 14.16 -13.62 40.18
N ASP A 310 14.07 -14.69 39.41
CA ASP A 310 15.20 -15.56 39.12
C ASP A 310 16.08 -14.99 37.99
N ILE A 311 15.57 -14.05 37.18
CA ILE A 311 16.37 -13.30 36.21
C ILE A 311 17.30 -12.35 36.98
N SER A 312 18.53 -12.80 37.17
CA SER A 312 19.53 -12.07 37.94
C SER A 312 20.32 -11.05 37.11
N HIS A 313 20.48 -11.32 35.82
CA HIS A 313 21.25 -10.48 34.89
C HIS A 313 20.52 -10.32 33.56
N ILE A 314 20.74 -9.17 32.92
CA ILE A 314 20.28 -8.91 31.55
C ILE A 314 21.50 -8.55 30.70
N ILE A 315 21.67 -9.23 29.58
CA ILE A 315 22.72 -8.92 28.60
C ILE A 315 22.06 -8.37 27.33
N PHE A 316 22.49 -7.20 26.94
CA PHE A 316 22.13 -6.58 25.67
C PHE A 316 23.25 -6.74 24.65
N ILE A 317 22.87 -7.08 23.40
CA ILE A 317 23.81 -7.17 22.27
C ILE A 317 23.24 -6.32 21.13
N GLY A 318 24.02 -5.32 20.69
CA GLY A 318 23.63 -4.40 19.62
C GLY A 318 23.44 -2.96 20.09
N ASP A 319 23.38 -2.04 19.14
CA ASP A 319 23.31 -0.60 19.42
C ASP A 319 21.87 -0.11 19.70
N SER A 320 20.85 -0.91 19.44
CA SER A 320 19.44 -0.58 19.64
C SER A 320 19.08 -0.26 21.09
N PHE A 321 19.92 -0.72 22.03
CA PHE A 321 19.73 -0.51 23.48
C PHE A 321 20.29 0.79 24.01
N LYS A 322 20.75 1.68 23.14
CA LYS A 322 21.09 3.06 23.51
C LYS A 322 19.85 3.87 23.93
N ASN A 323 18.66 3.38 23.60
CA ASN A 323 17.41 3.99 24.03
C ASN A 323 17.15 3.73 25.52
N SER A 324 17.24 4.80 26.35
CA SER A 324 17.02 4.72 27.81
C SER A 324 15.63 4.20 28.16
N MET A 325 14.61 4.55 27.38
CA MET A 325 13.22 4.21 27.61
C MET A 325 12.99 2.68 27.61
N PHE A 326 13.61 1.96 26.67
CA PHE A 326 13.51 0.49 26.64
C PHE A 326 14.14 -0.16 27.88
N LYS A 327 15.32 0.31 28.25
CA LYS A 327 16.01 -0.16 29.44
C LYS A 327 15.22 0.12 30.72
N GLU A 328 14.67 1.32 30.86
CA GLU A 328 13.86 1.72 32.01
C GLU A 328 12.59 0.88 32.11
N GLU A 329 11.85 0.68 31.02
CA GLU A 329 10.63 -0.13 31.02
C GLU A 329 10.91 -1.60 31.37
N LEU A 330 12.02 -2.16 30.84
CA LEU A 330 12.41 -3.54 31.16
C LEU A 330 12.77 -3.68 32.64
N LEU A 331 13.48 -2.70 33.23
CA LEU A 331 13.83 -2.70 34.66
C LEU A 331 12.62 -2.54 35.57
N GLN A 332 11.52 -1.94 35.12
CA GLN A 332 10.28 -1.90 35.88
C GLN A 332 9.62 -3.28 35.97
N ARG A 333 9.82 -4.13 34.97
CA ARG A 333 9.24 -5.50 34.93
C ARG A 333 10.12 -6.55 35.60
N TYR A 334 11.45 -6.35 35.56
CA TYR A 334 12.42 -7.27 36.12
C TYR A 334 13.20 -6.60 37.26
N PRO A 335 13.26 -7.21 38.45
CA PRO A 335 13.96 -6.64 39.62
C PRO A 335 15.48 -6.77 39.51
N VAL A 336 16.04 -6.41 38.36
CA VAL A 336 17.49 -6.45 38.08
C VAL A 336 18.08 -5.09 38.41
N THR A 337 19.17 -5.10 39.20
CA THR A 337 19.88 -3.85 39.52
C THR A 337 20.66 -3.35 38.30
N PRO A 338 20.90 -2.04 38.16
CA PRO A 338 21.69 -1.51 37.03
C PRO A 338 23.07 -2.13 36.88
N ASN A 339 23.70 -2.57 37.96
CA ASN A 339 25.02 -3.23 37.94
C ASN A 339 24.98 -4.63 37.34
N ASN A 340 23.84 -5.26 37.27
CA ASN A 340 23.63 -6.58 36.69
C ASN A 340 23.18 -6.51 35.22
N ILE A 341 23.35 -5.35 34.60
CA ILE A 341 23.08 -5.15 33.18
C ILE A 341 24.41 -5.05 32.45
N VAL A 342 24.61 -5.98 31.53
CA VAL A 342 25.77 -5.98 30.62
C VAL A 342 25.29 -5.53 29.24
N ALA A 343 25.99 -4.60 28.62
CA ALA A 343 25.66 -4.10 27.28
C ALA A 343 26.87 -4.17 26.36
N PHE A 344 26.71 -4.87 25.26
CA PHE A 344 27.66 -4.93 24.16
C PHE A 344 27.08 -4.18 22.96
N GLY A 345 27.77 -3.16 22.50
CA GLY A 345 27.41 -2.49 21.24
C GLY A 345 27.83 -3.31 20.02
N ASN A 346 27.41 -2.88 18.86
CA ASN A 346 27.79 -3.53 17.59
C ASN A 346 29.32 -3.64 17.41
N LYS A 347 30.08 -2.65 17.89
CA LYS A 347 31.55 -2.66 17.85
C LYS A 347 32.19 -3.74 18.71
N ASP A 348 31.45 -4.30 19.69
CA ASP A 348 31.94 -5.30 20.63
C ASP A 348 31.67 -6.74 20.12
N ILE A 349 30.93 -6.89 19.04
CA ILE A 349 30.60 -8.20 18.43
C ILE A 349 31.86 -9.00 18.10
N PRO A 350 32.93 -8.44 17.52
CA PRO A 350 34.16 -9.18 17.28
C PRO A 350 34.78 -9.74 18.58
N GLU A 351 34.72 -9.02 19.71
CA GLU A 351 35.19 -9.51 21.00
C GLU A 351 34.32 -10.68 21.51
N ILE A 352 32.99 -10.56 21.37
CA ILE A 352 32.05 -11.64 21.72
C ILE A 352 32.37 -12.90 20.94
N VAL A 353 32.57 -12.77 19.63
CA VAL A 353 32.86 -13.93 18.78
C VAL A 353 34.26 -14.51 19.07
N GLY A 354 35.20 -13.67 19.39
CA GLY A 354 36.57 -14.08 19.72
C GLY A 354 36.66 -15.02 20.91
N ILE A 355 35.70 -15.00 21.86
CA ILE A 355 35.68 -15.94 22.99
C ILE A 355 35.51 -17.40 22.53
N TYR A 356 34.91 -17.61 21.36
CA TYR A 356 34.59 -18.93 20.84
C TYR A 356 35.82 -19.83 20.75
N SER A 357 36.96 -19.30 20.34
CA SER A 357 38.21 -20.05 20.24
C SER A 357 38.76 -20.50 21.60
N GLN A 358 38.16 -20.07 22.71
CA GLN A 358 38.63 -20.34 24.07
C GLN A 358 37.65 -21.26 24.84
N MET A 359 36.59 -21.70 24.19
CA MET A 359 35.54 -22.51 24.82
C MET A 359 35.83 -24.02 24.64
N ASP A 360 35.31 -24.83 25.55
CA ASP A 360 35.25 -26.28 25.36
C ASP A 360 34.16 -26.61 24.34
N LEU A 361 34.55 -27.06 23.16
CA LEU A 361 33.65 -27.36 22.06
C LEU A 361 32.86 -28.66 22.26
N SER A 362 33.24 -29.51 23.19
CA SER A 362 32.58 -30.81 23.44
C SER A 362 31.13 -30.68 23.89
N GLN A 363 30.73 -29.50 24.40
CA GLN A 363 29.39 -29.19 24.87
C GLN A 363 28.45 -28.67 23.77
N PHE A 364 28.94 -28.46 22.55
CA PHE A 364 28.16 -27.93 21.45
C PHE A 364 27.78 -29.00 20.44
N ASP A 365 26.64 -28.81 19.79
CA ASP A 365 26.22 -29.64 18.67
C ASP A 365 27.13 -29.45 17.47
N SER A 366 27.21 -30.48 16.61
CA SER A 366 27.92 -30.37 15.34
C SER A 366 27.31 -29.32 14.44
N LEU A 367 28.12 -28.43 13.88
CA LEU A 367 27.71 -27.37 12.98
C LEU A 367 26.97 -27.92 11.75
N ARG A 368 27.57 -28.94 11.09
CA ARG A 368 26.96 -29.53 9.87
C ARG A 368 25.66 -30.24 10.17
N LYS A 369 25.58 -31.00 11.27
CA LYS A 369 24.34 -31.63 11.68
C LYS A 369 23.25 -30.61 12.02
N ASN A 370 23.63 -29.48 12.60
CA ASN A 370 22.67 -28.39 12.87
C ASN A 370 22.17 -27.75 11.58
N ILE A 371 23.03 -27.52 10.60
CA ILE A 371 22.67 -27.02 9.27
C ILE A 371 21.70 -27.98 8.56
N GLU A 372 21.97 -29.29 8.62
CA GLU A 372 21.06 -30.31 8.06
C GLU A 372 19.67 -30.29 8.71
N ASN A 373 19.61 -30.21 10.04
CA ASN A 373 18.33 -30.14 10.77
C ASN A 373 17.56 -28.86 10.42
N LEU A 374 18.24 -27.72 10.37
CA LEU A 374 17.64 -26.44 9.97
C LEU A 374 17.12 -26.48 8.53
N SER A 375 17.79 -27.26 7.64
CA SER A 375 17.34 -27.38 6.25
C SER A 375 15.96 -28.02 6.14
N TYR A 376 15.67 -29.04 6.93
CA TYR A 376 14.36 -29.69 6.95
C TYR A 376 13.28 -28.75 7.46
N GLU A 377 13.51 -28.08 8.59
CA GLU A 377 12.56 -27.14 9.19
C GLU A 377 12.30 -25.95 8.28
N GLN A 378 13.35 -25.39 7.67
CA GLN A 378 13.21 -24.25 6.76
C GLN A 378 12.49 -24.61 5.46
N LEU A 379 12.75 -25.79 4.89
CA LEU A 379 12.06 -26.28 3.70
C LEU A 379 10.56 -26.50 3.96
N GLU A 380 10.22 -26.99 5.14
CA GLU A 380 8.82 -27.15 5.54
C GLU A 380 8.14 -25.81 5.75
N GLN A 381 8.80 -24.85 6.41
CA GLN A 381 8.30 -23.49 6.57
C GLN A 381 8.15 -22.75 5.23
N ILE A 382 9.09 -22.95 4.31
CA ILE A 382 9.00 -22.37 2.96
C ILE A 382 7.79 -22.94 2.21
N LYS A 383 7.54 -24.25 2.29
CA LYS A 383 6.36 -24.86 1.67
C LYS A 383 5.06 -24.31 2.24
N ILE A 384 4.97 -24.21 3.57
CA ILE A 384 3.82 -23.64 4.26
C ILE A 384 3.63 -22.18 3.85
N ALA A 385 4.72 -21.39 3.83
CA ALA A 385 4.66 -19.99 3.42
C ALA A 385 4.27 -19.79 1.94
N GLU A 386 4.72 -20.70 1.06
CA GLU A 386 4.29 -20.69 -0.36
C GLU A 386 2.83 -21.07 -0.53
N GLU A 387 2.34 -22.06 0.22
CA GLU A 387 0.92 -22.44 0.23
C GLU A 387 0.04 -21.31 0.77
N ASP A 388 0.44 -20.68 1.87
CA ASP A 388 -0.22 -19.52 2.43
C ASP A 388 -0.21 -18.32 1.47
N ARG A 389 0.91 -18.07 0.78
CA ARG A 389 0.99 -17.03 -0.25
C ARG A 389 0.03 -17.31 -1.40
N LYS A 390 0.01 -18.54 -1.93
CA LYS A 390 -0.91 -18.94 -3.00
C LYS A 390 -2.37 -18.82 -2.56
N ALA A 391 -2.68 -19.22 -1.33
CA ALA A 391 -4.02 -19.09 -0.76
C ALA A 391 -4.43 -17.61 -0.62
N ARG A 392 -3.52 -16.75 -0.16
CA ARG A 392 -3.75 -15.29 -0.08
C ARG A 392 -3.93 -14.65 -1.45
N GLU A 393 -3.09 -15.01 -2.43
CA GLU A 393 -3.21 -14.52 -3.81
C GLU A 393 -4.56 -14.94 -4.44
N ALA A 394 -5.00 -16.17 -4.18
CA ALA A 394 -6.31 -16.66 -4.65
C ALA A 394 -7.47 -15.92 -3.96
N ALA A 395 -7.37 -15.68 -2.65
CA ALA A 395 -8.36 -14.92 -1.90
C ALA A 395 -8.42 -13.45 -2.37
N LEU A 396 -7.27 -12.83 -2.66
CA LEU A 396 -7.17 -11.46 -3.19
C LEU A 396 -7.82 -11.34 -4.57
N LYS A 397 -7.52 -12.27 -5.49
CA LYS A 397 -8.17 -12.31 -6.81
C LYS A 397 -9.68 -12.41 -6.70
N LYS A 398 -10.15 -13.29 -5.81
CA LYS A 398 -11.59 -13.45 -5.56
C LYS A 398 -12.22 -12.18 -4.99
N GLN A 399 -11.51 -11.47 -4.12
CA GLN A 399 -11.96 -10.19 -3.58
C GLN A 399 -11.96 -9.09 -4.66
N GLU A 400 -10.95 -9.04 -5.51
CA GLU A 400 -10.90 -8.11 -6.66
C GLU A 400 -12.06 -8.35 -7.65
N GLU A 401 -12.40 -9.62 -7.91
CA GLU A 401 -13.56 -9.98 -8.74
C GLU A 401 -14.88 -9.50 -8.11
N ILE A 402 -15.03 -9.70 -6.80
CA ILE A 402 -16.21 -9.22 -6.04
C ILE A 402 -16.29 -7.69 -6.07
N ASP A 403 -15.18 -7.00 -5.86
CA ASP A 403 -15.13 -5.54 -5.85
C ASP A 403 -15.41 -4.96 -7.24
N LEU A 404 -14.92 -5.61 -8.29
CA LEU A 404 -15.21 -5.24 -9.67
C LEU A 404 -16.70 -5.44 -10.01
N ALA A 405 -17.28 -6.56 -9.59
CA ALA A 405 -18.71 -6.85 -9.77
C ALA A 405 -19.58 -5.82 -8.99
N ASN A 406 -19.21 -5.49 -7.76
CA ASN A 406 -19.89 -4.48 -6.96
C ASN A 406 -19.75 -3.07 -7.57
N ALA A 407 -18.61 -2.74 -8.15
CA ALA A 407 -18.40 -1.47 -8.85
C ALA A 407 -19.29 -1.36 -10.11
N ALA A 408 -19.38 -2.45 -10.88
CA ALA A 408 -20.28 -2.52 -12.04
C ALA A 408 -21.75 -2.36 -11.63
N MET A 409 -22.19 -3.06 -10.59
CA MET A 409 -23.54 -2.92 -10.06
C MET A 409 -23.85 -1.49 -9.59
N ARG A 410 -22.92 -0.81 -8.93
CA ARG A 410 -23.07 0.59 -8.51
C ARG A 410 -23.16 1.54 -9.70
N GLU A 411 -22.38 1.27 -10.74
CA GLU A 411 -22.42 2.08 -11.96
C GLU A 411 -23.74 1.90 -12.71
N ASP A 412 -24.24 0.68 -12.81
CA ASP A 412 -25.57 0.40 -13.43
C ASP A 412 -26.69 1.03 -12.60
N GLU A 413 -26.59 1.01 -11.28
CA GLU A 413 -27.56 1.68 -10.40
C GLU A 413 -27.53 3.20 -10.54
N ARG A 414 -26.34 3.80 -10.72
CA ARG A 414 -26.21 5.22 -11.01
C ARG A 414 -26.86 5.59 -12.35
N LYS A 415 -26.60 4.81 -13.41
CA LYS A 415 -27.20 5.03 -14.73
C LYS A 415 -28.71 4.86 -14.69
N PHE A 416 -29.21 3.86 -13.98
CA PHE A 416 -30.63 3.66 -13.76
C PHE A 416 -31.28 4.86 -13.09
N ASN A 417 -30.75 5.33 -11.97
CA ASN A 417 -31.27 6.47 -11.25
C ASN A 417 -31.19 7.77 -12.07
N ALA A 418 -30.11 7.99 -12.80
CA ALA A 418 -29.96 9.13 -13.69
C ALA A 418 -31.03 9.13 -14.80
N ALA A 419 -31.25 7.97 -15.44
CA ALA A 419 -32.27 7.84 -16.48
C ALA A 419 -33.68 8.16 -15.96
N ILE A 420 -34.02 7.79 -14.74
CA ILE A 420 -35.32 8.13 -14.11
C ILE A 420 -35.41 9.63 -13.84
N VAL A 421 -34.38 10.23 -13.23
CA VAL A 421 -34.37 11.67 -12.92
C VAL A 421 -34.53 12.51 -14.20
N ASP A 422 -33.81 12.11 -15.25
CA ASP A 422 -33.91 12.78 -16.55
C ASP A 422 -35.27 12.58 -17.19
N ALA A 423 -35.86 11.38 -17.11
CA ALA A 423 -37.22 11.11 -17.59
C ALA A 423 -38.25 11.97 -16.87
N GLU A 424 -38.20 12.14 -15.57
CA GLU A 424 -39.08 13.06 -14.80
C GLU A 424 -38.90 14.53 -15.22
N SER A 425 -37.65 14.91 -15.56
CA SER A 425 -37.38 16.25 -16.09
C SER A 425 -38.07 16.49 -17.44
N TYR A 426 -38.09 15.48 -18.33
CA TYR A 426 -38.81 15.56 -19.60
C TYR A 426 -40.33 15.50 -19.44
N GLU A 427 -40.83 14.76 -18.45
CA GLU A 427 -42.25 14.79 -18.08
C GLU A 427 -42.73 16.22 -17.76
N LYS A 428 -41.96 16.93 -16.89
CA LYS A 428 -42.27 18.32 -16.52
C LYS A 428 -42.27 19.27 -17.72
N LYS A 429 -41.52 18.96 -18.77
CA LYS A 429 -41.46 19.71 -20.03
C LYS A 429 -42.56 19.27 -21.02
N GLY A 430 -43.28 18.19 -20.73
CA GLY A 430 -44.28 17.61 -21.62
C GLY A 430 -43.70 16.86 -22.82
N ASP A 431 -42.40 16.56 -22.80
CA ASP A 431 -41.72 15.80 -23.86
C ASP A 431 -41.73 14.29 -23.52
N TYR A 432 -42.89 13.69 -23.76
CA TYR A 432 -43.10 12.26 -23.49
C TYR A 432 -42.31 11.33 -24.41
N SER A 433 -41.84 11.82 -25.58
CA SER A 433 -41.01 11.01 -26.46
C SER A 433 -39.63 10.75 -25.84
N SER A 434 -38.94 11.81 -25.41
CA SER A 434 -37.66 11.72 -24.74
C SER A 434 -37.76 11.00 -23.39
N MET A 435 -38.88 11.19 -22.66
CA MET A 435 -39.18 10.44 -21.46
C MET A 435 -39.23 8.92 -21.70
N ILE A 436 -39.91 8.47 -22.75
CA ILE A 436 -40.04 7.05 -23.14
C ILE A 436 -38.68 6.46 -23.46
N ASP A 437 -37.84 7.19 -24.20
CA ASP A 437 -36.48 6.70 -24.55
C ASP A 437 -35.65 6.48 -23.29
N LEU A 438 -35.66 7.36 -22.32
CA LEU A 438 -34.96 7.25 -21.06
C LEU A 438 -35.49 6.13 -20.16
N LEU A 439 -36.82 5.96 -20.09
CA LEU A 439 -37.44 4.85 -19.36
C LEU A 439 -37.10 3.49 -19.98
N ASN A 440 -36.97 3.40 -21.29
CA ASN A 440 -36.49 2.20 -21.96
C ASN A 440 -35.03 1.92 -21.61
N ILE A 441 -34.17 2.94 -21.51
CA ILE A 441 -32.80 2.78 -21.03
C ILE A 441 -32.80 2.25 -19.57
N ALA A 442 -33.65 2.83 -18.71
CA ALA A 442 -33.77 2.34 -17.33
C ALA A 442 -34.21 0.86 -17.28
N LEU A 443 -35.15 0.43 -18.13
CA LEU A 443 -35.60 -0.96 -18.21
C LEU A 443 -34.58 -1.91 -18.82
N THR A 444 -33.59 -1.46 -19.59
CA THR A 444 -32.47 -2.30 -20.00
C THR A 444 -31.56 -2.63 -18.84
N LEU A 445 -31.45 -1.74 -17.86
CA LEU A 445 -30.64 -1.93 -16.64
C LEU A 445 -31.40 -2.69 -15.56
N LYS A 446 -32.70 -2.45 -15.39
CA LYS A 446 -33.59 -3.17 -14.46
C LYS A 446 -34.90 -3.58 -15.14
N PRO A 447 -34.92 -4.74 -15.86
CA PRO A 447 -36.06 -5.14 -16.68
C PRO A 447 -37.36 -5.38 -15.91
N ASP A 448 -37.29 -5.68 -14.62
CA ASP A 448 -38.45 -6.00 -13.80
C ASP A 448 -38.90 -4.87 -12.89
N ASP A 449 -38.37 -3.67 -13.07
CA ASP A 449 -38.78 -2.52 -12.25
C ASP A 449 -40.24 -2.12 -12.58
N LYS A 450 -41.09 -2.27 -11.59
CA LYS A 450 -42.55 -2.04 -11.73
C LYS A 450 -42.92 -0.58 -11.83
N GLU A 451 -42.17 0.29 -11.17
CA GLU A 451 -42.40 1.75 -11.17
C GLU A 451 -42.06 2.32 -12.55
N VAL A 452 -40.91 1.94 -13.10
CA VAL A 452 -40.49 2.38 -14.44
C VAL A 452 -41.44 1.87 -15.52
N LYS A 453 -41.92 0.60 -15.43
CA LYS A 453 -42.96 0.09 -16.35
C LYS A 453 -44.23 0.91 -16.29
N LYS A 454 -44.68 1.27 -15.10
CA LYS A 454 -45.86 2.13 -14.91
C LYS A 454 -45.65 3.52 -15.49
N MET A 455 -44.49 4.12 -15.25
CA MET A 455 -44.17 5.45 -15.85
C MET A 455 -44.13 5.39 -17.37
N LEU A 456 -43.61 4.31 -17.95
CA LEU A 456 -43.54 4.08 -19.39
C LEU A 456 -44.94 3.96 -20.00
N ASP A 457 -45.84 3.20 -19.37
CA ASP A 457 -47.22 3.03 -19.80
C ASP A 457 -47.96 4.39 -19.76
N GLU A 458 -47.76 5.17 -18.71
CA GLU A 458 -48.36 6.48 -18.59
C GLU A 458 -47.83 7.47 -19.64
N ALA A 459 -46.50 7.49 -19.88
CA ALA A 459 -45.87 8.30 -20.90
C ALA A 459 -46.39 7.95 -22.31
N ASN A 460 -46.50 6.66 -22.61
CA ASN A 460 -47.08 6.20 -23.89
C ASN A 460 -48.53 6.64 -24.06
N ARG A 461 -49.36 6.55 -23.00
CA ARG A 461 -50.73 7.03 -23.00
C ARG A 461 -50.78 8.53 -23.29
N LYS A 462 -49.99 9.36 -22.57
CA LYS A 462 -49.92 10.81 -22.75
C LYS A 462 -49.44 11.18 -24.16
N LEU A 463 -48.42 10.52 -24.68
CA LEU A 463 -47.93 10.74 -26.04
C LEU A 463 -49.03 10.44 -27.09
N SER A 464 -49.78 9.34 -26.88
CA SER A 464 -50.92 8.97 -27.74
C SER A 464 -52.02 10.04 -27.69
N GLU A 465 -52.41 10.54 -26.51
CA GLU A 465 -53.39 11.61 -26.35
C GLU A 465 -52.96 12.89 -27.09
N ILE A 466 -51.68 13.25 -27.00
CA ILE A 466 -51.11 14.41 -27.70
C ILE A 466 -51.15 14.20 -29.22
N LYS A 467 -50.80 13.02 -29.71
CA LYS A 467 -50.87 12.69 -31.15
C LYS A 467 -52.29 12.82 -31.67
N VAL A 468 -53.26 12.24 -30.96
CA VAL A 468 -54.68 12.33 -31.34
C VAL A 468 -55.16 13.81 -31.37
N LYS A 469 -54.86 14.61 -30.35
CA LYS A 469 -55.19 16.03 -30.32
C LYS A 469 -54.53 16.80 -31.49
N ASN A 470 -53.27 16.50 -31.80
CA ASN A 470 -52.58 17.12 -32.92
C ASN A 470 -53.18 16.74 -34.27
N GLU A 471 -53.59 15.48 -34.47
CA GLU A 471 -54.29 15.05 -35.68
C GLU A 471 -55.63 15.72 -35.82
N GLN A 472 -56.41 15.78 -34.72
CA GLN A 472 -57.73 16.52 -34.71
C GLN A 472 -57.49 17.97 -35.00
N TYR A 473 -56.53 18.65 -34.40
CA TYR A 473 -56.18 20.02 -34.71
C TYR A 473 -55.80 20.18 -36.18
N ASN A 474 -54.89 19.37 -36.74
CA ASN A 474 -54.49 19.47 -38.14
C ASN A 474 -55.63 19.26 -39.12
N LYS A 475 -56.59 18.36 -38.81
CA LYS A 475 -57.79 18.17 -39.59
C LYS A 475 -58.71 19.39 -39.51
N THR A 476 -58.95 19.90 -38.31
CA THR A 476 -59.85 21.03 -38.05
C THR A 476 -59.30 22.32 -38.66
N ILE A 477 -58.03 22.59 -38.57
CA ILE A 477 -57.41 23.80 -39.13
C ILE A 477 -57.43 23.76 -40.68
N ARG A 478 -57.22 22.60 -41.30
CA ARG A 478 -57.38 22.42 -42.74
C ARG A 478 -58.84 22.72 -43.19
N MET A 479 -59.79 22.17 -42.44
CA MET A 479 -61.24 22.46 -42.73
C MET A 479 -61.60 23.95 -42.60
N ALA A 480 -61.02 24.63 -41.60
CA ALA A 480 -61.19 26.07 -41.43
C ALA A 480 -60.56 26.84 -42.61
N GLN A 481 -59.39 26.49 -43.04
CA GLN A 481 -58.70 27.12 -44.18
C GLN A 481 -59.45 26.86 -45.49
N ASP A 482 -59.96 25.66 -45.72
CA ASP A 482 -60.73 25.29 -46.91
C ASP A 482 -62.10 26.04 -46.93
N ALA A 483 -62.73 26.18 -45.79
CA ALA A 483 -63.96 26.98 -45.66
C ALA A 483 -63.70 28.47 -45.95
N LEU A 484 -62.57 29.02 -45.42
CA LEU A 484 -62.16 30.39 -45.70
C LEU A 484 -61.90 30.60 -47.18
N ASN A 485 -61.17 29.70 -47.82
CA ASN A 485 -60.86 29.76 -49.26
C ASN A 485 -62.15 29.63 -50.14
N SER A 486 -63.09 28.84 -49.65
CA SER A 486 -64.41 28.64 -50.34
C SER A 486 -65.45 29.71 -50.00
N GLN A 487 -65.04 30.79 -49.30
CA GLN A 487 -65.92 31.90 -48.89
C GLN A 487 -67.08 31.49 -47.97
N ARG A 488 -66.94 30.33 -47.28
CA ARG A 488 -67.87 29.85 -46.25
C ARG A 488 -67.49 30.40 -44.90
N TRP A 489 -67.68 31.73 -44.71
CA TRP A 489 -67.10 32.46 -43.58
C TRP A 489 -67.55 31.94 -42.21
N GLN A 490 -68.85 31.59 -42.09
CA GLN A 490 -69.42 31.07 -40.84
C GLN A 490 -68.77 29.68 -40.45
N ASP A 491 -68.59 28.83 -41.47
CA ASP A 491 -67.96 27.57 -41.27
C ASP A 491 -66.47 27.74 -40.90
N ALA A 492 -65.74 28.67 -41.58
CA ALA A 492 -64.36 29.00 -41.29
C ALA A 492 -64.24 29.56 -39.86
N TYR A 493 -65.16 30.42 -39.42
CA TYR A 493 -65.15 30.91 -38.04
C TYR A 493 -65.32 29.79 -37.04
N SER A 494 -66.39 28.97 -37.15
CA SER A 494 -66.68 27.87 -36.23
C SER A 494 -65.54 26.80 -36.17
N LYS A 495 -64.95 26.49 -37.34
CA LYS A 495 -63.86 25.54 -37.39
C LYS A 495 -62.56 26.12 -36.79
N SER A 496 -62.31 27.42 -36.96
CA SER A 496 -61.17 28.06 -36.31
C SER A 496 -61.30 28.17 -34.79
N GLU A 497 -62.51 28.40 -34.27
CA GLU A 497 -62.78 28.30 -32.82
C GLU A 497 -62.50 26.90 -32.31
N ALA A 498 -63.04 25.90 -32.97
CA ALA A 498 -62.79 24.50 -32.60
C ALA A 498 -61.28 24.11 -32.68
N ALA A 499 -60.54 24.70 -33.62
CA ALA A 499 -59.07 24.52 -33.68
C ALA A 499 -58.37 25.22 -32.52
N LEU A 500 -58.85 26.38 -32.06
CA LEU A 500 -58.30 27.08 -30.89
C LEU A 500 -58.62 26.37 -29.56
N GLU A 501 -59.71 25.66 -29.44
CA GLU A 501 -59.99 24.80 -28.30
C GLU A 501 -58.98 23.67 -28.21
N LEU A 502 -58.50 23.10 -29.33
CA LEU A 502 -57.47 22.06 -29.38
C LEU A 502 -56.05 22.62 -29.18
N ARG A 503 -55.81 23.84 -29.72
CA ARG A 503 -54.51 24.53 -29.59
C ARG A 503 -54.71 26.05 -29.43
N PRO A 504 -54.80 26.55 -28.21
CA PRO A 504 -55.11 27.98 -27.92
C PRO A 504 -54.07 28.97 -28.47
N ASP A 505 -52.83 28.53 -28.61
CA ASP A 505 -51.74 29.40 -29.07
C ASP A 505 -51.53 29.41 -30.58
N SER A 506 -52.38 28.71 -31.32
CA SER A 506 -52.22 28.63 -32.78
C SER A 506 -52.45 30.03 -33.44
N SER A 507 -51.35 30.55 -33.99
CA SER A 507 -51.39 31.81 -34.76
C SER A 507 -52.22 31.69 -36.04
N GLU A 508 -52.17 30.51 -36.66
CA GLU A 508 -52.96 30.22 -37.88
C GLU A 508 -54.43 30.18 -37.60
N ALA A 509 -54.88 29.50 -36.55
CA ALA A 509 -56.29 29.48 -36.16
C ALA A 509 -56.81 30.88 -35.77
N LYS A 510 -56.00 31.65 -35.03
CA LYS A 510 -56.33 33.06 -34.68
C LYS A 510 -56.47 33.94 -35.93
N ARG A 511 -55.56 33.74 -36.90
CA ARG A 511 -55.62 34.47 -38.18
C ARG A 511 -56.92 34.15 -38.94
N ILE A 512 -57.26 32.87 -39.12
CA ILE A 512 -58.48 32.44 -39.83
C ILE A 512 -59.69 32.92 -39.08
N LEU A 513 -59.74 32.84 -37.76
CA LEU A 513 -60.86 33.35 -36.95
C LEU A 513 -61.09 34.85 -37.18
N THR A 514 -60.03 35.64 -37.07
CA THR A 514 -60.15 37.11 -37.24
C THR A 514 -60.59 37.47 -38.66
N GLU A 515 -60.05 36.81 -39.66
CA GLU A 515 -60.35 37.05 -41.04
C GLU A 515 -61.83 36.67 -41.39
N SER A 516 -62.25 35.48 -40.93
CA SER A 516 -63.61 35.02 -41.11
C SER A 516 -64.64 35.95 -40.40
N GLN A 517 -64.33 36.36 -39.16
CA GLN A 517 -65.14 37.28 -38.41
C GLN A 517 -65.31 38.63 -39.14
N ARG A 518 -64.20 39.15 -39.70
CA ARG A 518 -64.25 40.38 -40.51
C ARG A 518 -65.11 40.21 -41.74
N LYS A 519 -65.00 39.08 -42.45
CA LYS A 519 -65.81 38.79 -43.65
C LYS A 519 -67.26 38.56 -43.35
N ILE A 520 -67.62 37.94 -42.21
CA ILE A 520 -68.99 37.80 -41.74
C ILE A 520 -69.60 39.17 -41.54
N LYS A 521 -68.96 40.05 -40.76
CA LYS A 521 -69.45 41.43 -40.53
C LYS A 521 -69.65 42.19 -41.82
N LEU A 522 -68.70 42.06 -42.75
CA LEU A 522 -68.82 42.71 -44.06
C LEU A 522 -70.02 42.17 -44.84
N THR A 523 -70.21 40.85 -44.86
CA THR A 523 -71.34 40.21 -45.55
C THR A 523 -72.70 40.63 -44.94
N GLU A 524 -72.78 40.74 -43.61
CA GLU A 524 -73.96 41.22 -42.89
C GLU A 524 -74.26 42.67 -43.24
N SER A 525 -73.22 43.52 -43.20
CA SER A 525 -73.39 44.92 -43.59
C SER A 525 -73.86 45.08 -45.05
N LEU A 526 -73.24 44.27 -45.94
CA LEU A 526 -73.70 44.26 -47.35
C LEU A 526 -75.18 43.86 -47.51
N LYS A 527 -75.61 42.80 -46.79
CA LYS A 527 -77.01 42.36 -46.78
C LYS A 527 -77.95 43.45 -46.27
N GLU A 528 -77.54 44.14 -45.19
CA GLU A 528 -78.31 45.24 -44.65
C GLU A 528 -78.44 46.38 -45.66
N PHE A 529 -77.31 46.77 -46.30
CA PHE A 529 -77.40 47.84 -47.33
C PHE A 529 -78.29 47.44 -48.54
N LEU A 530 -78.14 46.15 -48.98
CA LEU A 530 -78.98 45.63 -50.07
C LEU A 530 -80.48 45.61 -49.69
N LEU A 531 -80.77 45.11 -48.45
CA LEU A 531 -82.17 45.07 -47.95
C LEU A 531 -82.80 46.50 -47.85
N ARG A 532 -81.99 47.47 -47.37
CA ARG A 532 -82.44 48.88 -47.35
C ARG A 532 -82.62 49.41 -48.76
N ALA A 533 -81.70 49.12 -49.66
CA ALA A 533 -81.87 49.53 -51.07
C ALA A 533 -83.10 48.93 -51.70
N ASP A 534 -83.40 47.65 -51.52
CA ASP A 534 -84.62 46.99 -52.00
C ASP A 534 -85.90 47.63 -51.40
N THR A 535 -85.86 48.00 -50.12
CA THR A 535 -86.98 48.68 -49.45
C THR A 535 -87.23 50.05 -50.08
N PHE A 536 -86.19 50.85 -50.36
CA PHE A 536 -86.28 52.11 -51.01
C PHE A 536 -86.72 51.98 -52.48
N ILE A 537 -86.31 50.95 -53.19
CA ILE A 537 -86.81 50.66 -54.55
C ILE A 537 -88.29 50.36 -54.50
N GLY A 538 -88.80 49.54 -53.54
CA GLY A 538 -90.24 49.27 -53.37
C GLY A 538 -91.07 50.52 -53.09
N GLN A 539 -90.46 51.51 -52.41
CA GLN A 539 -91.08 52.83 -52.12
C GLN A 539 -90.92 53.87 -53.26
N LYS A 540 -90.24 53.47 -54.37
CA LYS A 540 -89.93 54.36 -55.51
C LYS A 540 -88.95 55.51 -55.15
N LEU A 541 -88.21 55.41 -54.08
CA LEU A 541 -87.18 56.36 -53.62
C LEU A 541 -85.86 56.00 -54.25
N TYR A 542 -85.66 56.20 -55.53
CA TYR A 542 -84.54 55.71 -56.33
C TYR A 542 -83.23 56.40 -55.99
N LYS A 543 -83.21 57.60 -55.50
CA LYS A 543 -82.00 58.31 -55.09
C LYS A 543 -81.43 57.74 -53.82
N GLU A 544 -82.26 57.51 -52.82
CA GLU A 544 -81.90 56.86 -51.52
C GLU A 544 -81.46 55.41 -51.74
N ALA A 545 -82.11 54.69 -52.65
CA ALA A 545 -81.71 53.35 -53.03
C ALA A 545 -80.31 53.34 -53.65
N LEU A 546 -79.97 54.32 -54.51
CA LEU A 546 -78.66 54.42 -55.12
C LEU A 546 -77.60 54.78 -54.10
N GLU A 547 -77.88 55.58 -53.08
CA GLU A 547 -76.97 55.87 -51.99
C GLU A 547 -76.63 54.59 -51.16
N GLU A 548 -77.63 53.77 -50.83
CA GLU A 548 -77.40 52.51 -50.13
C GLU A 548 -76.63 51.47 -50.99
N LEU A 549 -76.92 51.41 -52.28
CA LEU A 549 -76.15 50.56 -53.21
C LEU A 549 -74.67 51.02 -53.36
N ASN A 550 -74.48 52.35 -53.34
CA ASN A 550 -73.10 52.86 -53.33
C ASN A 550 -72.37 52.54 -52.01
N LYS A 551 -73.05 52.61 -50.86
CA LYS A 551 -72.47 52.13 -49.58
C LYS A 551 -72.12 50.65 -49.65
N ALA A 552 -72.99 49.81 -50.21
CA ALA A 552 -72.71 48.38 -50.41
C ALA A 552 -71.52 48.14 -51.35
N LYS A 553 -71.30 48.97 -52.36
CA LYS A 553 -70.17 48.87 -53.29
C LYS A 553 -68.82 49.23 -52.62
N HIS A 554 -68.85 50.14 -51.65
CA HIS A 554 -67.65 50.63 -50.98
C HIS A 554 -67.40 49.96 -49.63
N ALA A 555 -68.25 49.11 -49.10
CA ALA A 555 -68.12 48.29 -47.92
C ALA A 555 -67.39 47.00 -48.26
#